data_6cfb28f5570d460374142c419faf5e3c
#
_entry.id   6cfb28f5570d460374142c419faf5e3c
#
_cell.length_a   1.000
_cell.length_b   1.000
_cell.length_c   1.000
_cell.angle_alpha   90.00
_cell.angle_beta   90.00
_cell.angle_gamma   90.00
#
_symmetry.space_group_name_H-M   'P 1'
#
loop_
_entity.id
_entity.type
_entity.pdbx_description
1 polymer ?
#
loop_
_entity_poly.entity_id
_entity_poly.type
_entity_poly.pdbx_seq_one_letter_code
_entity_poly.pdbx_strand_id
1 'polypeptide(L)'
;VKEINHTSQQKEPSGFYRANLRLTVLLLRFISVFVLSLVLFASFPVQGWTEIKDDTPPQRIISLSPGVTEILFAIGAGDRVVGVTEFCNYPEKAKSLPRVGGLLNPSYETIITLKPNLIIHQPNKQKIKNFVENLSIPNLPISMLSFAEIYNSIKEIGIAVHREKAANELIQSMQDKIDFHRKRLAGVSKKSVLLLLGISNDAMRELYGVGPKTFLGEMLALAGGKNILAETQAQYPKVSKEFIIHESPEIIIEIGRTDILTEEASVKRRQGWQKFSTIRAVKNQNIHMIGADYILIPGPRLVNIIELFVKAIHPEVASDKSPVAEKVEHPRQ
;
A
#
# COMPACT_ATOMS: atom_id res chain seq x y z
N VAL A 1 100.03 14.23 26.68
CA VAL A 1 99.05 13.28 27.29
C VAL A 1 97.81 14.02 27.63
N LYS A 2 96.70 13.90 26.83
CA LYS A 2 95.33 14.06 27.22
C LYS A 2 94.42 13.55 26.03
N GLU A 3 93.81 12.44 26.26
CA GLU A 3 92.75 11.87 25.41
C GLU A 3 91.53 12.79 25.40
N ILE A 4 91.01 13.02 24.22
CA ILE A 4 89.70 13.68 24.03
C ILE A 4 88.79 12.63 23.46
N ASN A 5 87.85 12.18 24.31
CA ASN A 5 86.71 11.33 23.92
C ASN A 5 85.64 12.18 23.23
N HIS A 6 85.35 11.87 21.97
CA HIS A 6 84.19 12.35 21.25
C HIS A 6 83.08 11.33 21.35
N THR A 7 82.07 11.61 22.19
CA THR A 7 80.81 10.91 22.19
C THR A 7 79.84 11.61 21.23
N SER A 8 79.52 10.95 20.12
CA SER A 8 78.50 11.40 19.18
C SER A 8 77.14 11.06 19.75
N GLN A 9 76.38 12.07 20.16
CA GLN A 9 74.91 11.90 20.47
C GLN A 9 74.17 11.83 19.18
N GLN A 10 73.55 10.68 18.87
CA GLN A 10 72.47 10.53 17.89
C GLN A 10 71.15 11.12 18.47
N LYS A 11 70.67 12.21 17.87
CA LYS A 11 69.39 12.78 18.14
C LYS A 11 68.34 11.86 17.55
N GLU A 12 67.49 11.25 18.40
CA GLU A 12 66.27 10.57 17.96
C GLU A 12 65.23 11.56 17.30
N PRO A 13 64.57 11.18 16.21
CA PRO A 13 63.61 12.06 15.57
C PRO A 13 62.39 12.27 16.46
N SER A 14 62.03 13.53 16.63
CA SER A 14 60.98 14.07 17.50
C SER A 14 59.67 13.35 17.33
N GLY A 15 58.95 13.11 18.46
CA GLY A 15 57.64 12.41 18.56
C GLY A 15 56.52 12.95 17.66
N PHE A 16 56.76 14.11 17.05
CA PHE A 16 55.82 14.74 16.11
C PHE A 16 55.65 13.96 14.78
N TYR A 17 56.71 13.33 14.28
CA TYR A 17 56.64 12.50 13.05
C TYR A 17 55.92 11.16 13.28
N ARG A 18 56.03 10.58 14.48
CA ARG A 18 55.30 9.31 14.80
C ARG A 18 53.81 9.51 15.02
N ALA A 19 53.38 10.68 15.53
CA ALA A 19 51.98 11.01 15.71
C ALA A 19 51.29 11.22 14.36
N ASN A 20 51.88 11.95 13.44
CA ASN A 20 51.34 12.20 12.10
C ASN A 20 51.26 10.91 11.26
N LEU A 21 52.23 10.01 11.36
CA LEU A 21 52.20 8.73 10.63
C LEU A 21 51.09 7.82 11.13
N ARG A 22 50.80 7.80 12.44
CA ARG A 22 49.67 7.04 13.00
C ARG A 22 48.31 7.59 12.58
N LEU A 23 48.20 8.92 12.51
CA LEU A 23 46.98 9.59 12.07
C LEU A 23 46.69 9.33 10.58
N THR A 24 47.75 9.35 9.74
CA THR A 24 47.65 9.07 8.30
C THR A 24 47.28 7.62 8.02
N VAL A 25 47.82 6.67 8.79
CA VAL A 25 47.50 5.23 8.68
C VAL A 25 46.06 4.96 9.14
N LEU A 26 45.56 5.65 10.18
CA LEU A 26 44.20 5.57 10.64
C LEU A 26 43.22 6.12 9.58
N LEU A 27 43.51 7.28 9.00
CA LEU A 27 42.72 7.88 7.90
C LEU A 27 42.66 6.97 6.67
N LEU A 28 43.77 6.38 6.25
CA LEU A 28 43.82 5.42 5.14
C LEU A 28 43.03 4.15 5.42
N ARG A 29 43.00 3.67 6.67
CA ARG A 29 42.14 2.53 7.07
C ARG A 29 40.67 2.90 7.05
N PHE A 30 40.25 4.09 7.50
CA PHE A 30 38.86 4.55 7.41
C PHE A 30 38.43 4.72 5.96
N ILE A 31 39.26 5.29 5.09
CA ILE A 31 38.95 5.43 3.65
C ILE A 31 38.84 4.05 2.99
N SER A 32 39.72 3.09 3.30
CA SER A 32 39.65 1.75 2.72
C SER A 32 38.41 0.97 3.17
N VAL A 33 37.98 1.10 4.43
CA VAL A 33 36.75 0.50 4.95
C VAL A 33 35.54 1.16 4.32
N PHE A 34 35.55 2.49 4.14
CA PHE A 34 34.45 3.22 3.50
C PHE A 34 34.32 2.87 2.00
N VAL A 35 35.45 2.78 1.28
CA VAL A 35 35.46 2.34 -0.14
C VAL A 35 35.04 0.88 -0.25
N LEU A 36 35.43 0.00 0.66
CA LEU A 36 35.03 -1.41 0.67
C LEU A 36 33.54 -1.55 0.99
N SER A 37 32.98 -0.72 1.88
CA SER A 37 31.55 -0.69 2.16
C SER A 37 30.74 -0.15 0.97
N LEU A 38 31.25 0.83 0.23
CA LEU A 38 30.60 1.36 -0.97
C LEU A 38 30.56 0.33 -2.11
N VAL A 39 31.63 -0.46 -2.26
CA VAL A 39 31.70 -1.56 -3.26
C VAL A 39 30.78 -2.71 -2.88
N LEU A 40 30.62 -3.02 -1.59
CA LEU A 40 29.68 -4.02 -1.10
C LEU A 40 28.20 -3.58 -1.27
N PHE A 41 27.89 -2.28 -1.15
CA PHE A 41 26.55 -1.76 -1.41
C PHE A 41 26.19 -1.75 -2.91
N ALA A 42 27.19 -1.58 -3.81
CA ALA A 42 26.96 -1.65 -5.26
C ALA A 42 26.76 -3.08 -5.79
N SER A 43 26.99 -4.11 -4.97
CA SER A 43 26.88 -5.52 -5.34
C SER A 43 25.60 -6.20 -4.90
N PHE A 44 24.62 -5.47 -4.31
CA PHE A 44 23.29 -6.02 -4.12
C PHE A 44 22.59 -6.06 -5.48
N PRO A 45 22.39 -7.26 -6.07
CA PRO A 45 21.53 -7.35 -7.23
C PRO A 45 20.14 -6.87 -6.79
N VAL A 46 19.56 -5.92 -7.51
CA VAL A 46 18.14 -5.60 -7.43
C VAL A 46 17.41 -6.91 -7.78
N GLN A 47 17.17 -7.73 -6.76
CA GLN A 47 16.48 -9.00 -6.92
C GLN A 47 15.01 -8.69 -7.18
N GLY A 48 14.56 -8.85 -8.40
CA GLY A 48 13.15 -8.76 -8.73
C GLY A 48 12.79 -8.72 -10.21
N TRP A 49 13.72 -8.46 -11.09
CA TRP A 49 13.46 -8.43 -12.52
C TRP A 49 14.13 -9.63 -13.18
N THR A 50 13.35 -10.64 -13.53
CA THR A 50 13.78 -11.52 -14.62
C THR A 50 13.78 -10.62 -15.85
N GLU A 51 14.96 -10.33 -16.43
CA GLU A 51 15.11 -9.53 -17.65
C GLU A 51 14.08 -10.02 -18.68
N ILE A 52 13.12 -9.18 -19.02
CA ILE A 52 12.26 -9.39 -20.19
C ILE A 52 13.19 -9.09 -21.37
N LYS A 53 13.85 -10.12 -21.89
CA LYS A 53 14.78 -10.05 -23.04
C LYS A 53 14.09 -9.72 -24.37
N ASP A 54 12.77 -9.69 -24.39
CA ASP A 54 11.97 -9.38 -25.56
C ASP A 54 11.31 -8.01 -25.37
N ASP A 55 11.64 -7.06 -26.24
CA ASP A 55 11.10 -5.68 -26.24
C ASP A 55 9.61 -5.65 -26.64
N THR A 56 8.99 -6.80 -26.85
CA THR A 56 7.56 -6.89 -27.13
C THR A 56 6.76 -6.88 -25.82
N PRO A 57 5.70 -6.04 -25.76
CA PRO A 57 4.86 -6.01 -24.55
C PRO A 57 4.16 -7.33 -24.32
N PRO A 58 4.03 -7.78 -23.06
CA PRO A 58 3.37 -9.06 -22.74
C PRO A 58 1.93 -9.05 -23.24
N GLN A 59 1.55 -10.14 -23.92
CA GLN A 59 0.23 -10.30 -24.55
C GLN A 59 -0.70 -11.25 -23.77
N ARG A 60 -0.16 -11.97 -22.79
CA ARG A 60 -0.91 -12.96 -21.99
C ARG A 60 -0.59 -12.76 -20.50
N ILE A 61 -1.36 -11.88 -19.89
CA ILE A 61 -1.13 -11.44 -18.51
C ILE A 61 -2.09 -12.17 -17.57
N ILE A 62 -1.57 -12.72 -16.48
CA ILE A 62 -2.39 -13.15 -15.34
C ILE A 62 -2.29 -12.15 -14.21
N SER A 63 -3.43 -11.70 -13.73
CA SER A 63 -3.56 -10.80 -12.57
C SER A 63 -4.04 -11.58 -11.35
N LEU A 64 -3.20 -11.68 -10.33
CA LEU A 64 -3.51 -12.38 -9.07
C LEU A 64 -4.02 -11.44 -7.96
N SER A 65 -4.54 -10.26 -8.34
CA SER A 65 -5.13 -9.31 -7.38
C SER A 65 -6.18 -8.42 -8.04
N PRO A 66 -7.30 -8.11 -7.38
CA PRO A 66 -8.30 -7.19 -7.90
C PRO A 66 -7.73 -5.80 -8.24
N GLY A 67 -6.89 -5.22 -7.37
CA GLY A 67 -6.29 -3.91 -7.64
C GLY A 67 -5.40 -3.90 -8.88
N VAL A 68 -4.63 -4.99 -9.12
CA VAL A 68 -3.85 -5.18 -10.35
C VAL A 68 -4.74 -5.24 -11.57
N THR A 69 -5.83 -6.01 -11.49
CA THR A 69 -6.79 -6.11 -12.60
C THR A 69 -7.35 -4.74 -12.95
N GLU A 70 -7.78 -3.95 -11.95
CA GLU A 70 -8.27 -2.59 -12.15
C GLU A 70 -7.22 -1.68 -12.81
N ILE A 71 -5.96 -1.75 -12.36
CA ILE A 71 -4.87 -0.97 -12.95
C ILE A 71 -4.65 -1.35 -14.41
N LEU A 72 -4.55 -2.65 -14.74
CA LEU A 72 -4.34 -3.12 -16.11
C LEU A 72 -5.43 -2.62 -17.06
N PHE A 73 -6.69 -2.69 -16.64
CA PHE A 73 -7.79 -2.16 -17.43
C PHE A 73 -7.75 -0.63 -17.55
N ALA A 74 -7.46 0.07 -16.46
CA ALA A 74 -7.42 1.54 -16.44
C ALA A 74 -6.31 2.12 -17.35
N ILE A 75 -5.17 1.42 -17.49
CA ILE A 75 -4.07 1.85 -18.36
C ILE A 75 -4.17 1.28 -19.79
N GLY A 76 -5.28 0.64 -20.14
CA GLY A 76 -5.52 0.11 -21.48
C GLY A 76 -4.75 -1.18 -21.83
N ALA A 77 -4.40 -1.99 -20.85
CA ALA A 77 -3.80 -3.31 -21.02
C ALA A 77 -4.78 -4.47 -20.73
N GLY A 78 -6.05 -4.16 -20.51
CA GLY A 78 -7.08 -5.14 -20.11
C GLY A 78 -7.32 -6.25 -21.13
N ASP A 79 -7.21 -5.97 -22.43
CA ASP A 79 -7.42 -6.96 -23.50
C ASP A 79 -6.30 -8.04 -23.55
N ARG A 80 -5.18 -7.78 -22.86
CA ARG A 80 -4.08 -8.74 -22.72
C ARG A 80 -4.22 -9.64 -21.49
N VAL A 81 -5.21 -9.37 -20.62
CA VAL A 81 -5.45 -10.17 -19.42
C VAL A 81 -6.17 -11.46 -19.80
N VAL A 82 -5.53 -12.60 -19.58
CA VAL A 82 -6.04 -13.93 -19.93
C VAL A 82 -6.54 -14.72 -18.71
N GLY A 83 -6.27 -14.26 -17.49
CA GLY A 83 -6.71 -14.91 -16.27
C GLY A 83 -6.69 -13.98 -15.07
N VAL A 84 -7.67 -14.13 -14.19
CA VAL A 84 -7.85 -13.30 -12.99
C VAL A 84 -8.31 -14.13 -11.80
N THR A 85 -8.15 -13.62 -10.57
CA THR A 85 -8.69 -14.30 -9.38
C THR A 85 -10.22 -14.20 -9.30
N GLU A 86 -10.84 -15.04 -8.45
CA GLU A 86 -12.29 -15.05 -8.19
C GLU A 86 -12.83 -13.70 -7.71
N PHE A 87 -11.96 -12.86 -7.13
CA PHE A 87 -12.34 -11.55 -6.57
C PHE A 87 -12.21 -10.39 -7.55
N CYS A 88 -11.74 -10.63 -8.79
CA CYS A 88 -11.55 -9.60 -9.82
C CYS A 88 -12.86 -9.36 -10.58
N ASN A 89 -13.76 -8.55 -10.01
CA ASN A 89 -15.10 -8.33 -10.54
C ASN A 89 -15.29 -6.95 -11.22
N TYR A 90 -14.22 -6.18 -11.35
CA TYR A 90 -14.23 -4.86 -12.01
C TYR A 90 -13.01 -4.70 -12.92
N PRO A 91 -13.17 -4.04 -14.08
CA PRO A 91 -14.45 -3.62 -14.70
C PRO A 91 -15.30 -4.81 -15.14
N GLU A 92 -16.50 -4.55 -15.69
CA GLU A 92 -17.45 -5.60 -16.10
C GLU A 92 -16.78 -6.67 -17.00
N LYS A 93 -15.93 -6.25 -17.94
CA LYS A 93 -15.12 -7.13 -18.81
C LYS A 93 -14.27 -8.15 -18.03
N ALA A 94 -13.82 -7.82 -16.83
CA ALA A 94 -13.03 -8.75 -16.01
C ALA A 94 -13.85 -9.95 -15.50
N LYS A 95 -15.16 -9.83 -15.43
CA LYS A 95 -16.06 -10.93 -14.97
C LYS A 95 -16.07 -12.11 -15.94
N SER A 96 -15.90 -11.87 -17.22
CA SER A 96 -15.89 -12.90 -18.28
C SER A 96 -14.55 -13.61 -18.44
N LEU A 97 -13.50 -13.14 -17.77
CA LEU A 97 -12.17 -13.76 -17.88
C LEU A 97 -12.07 -15.08 -17.10
N PRO A 98 -11.24 -16.03 -17.56
CA PRO A 98 -10.94 -17.27 -16.86
C PRO A 98 -10.51 -17.03 -15.40
N ARG A 99 -11.07 -17.80 -14.47
CA ARG A 99 -10.73 -17.73 -13.05
C ARG A 99 -9.58 -18.66 -12.73
N VAL A 100 -8.52 -18.10 -12.13
CA VAL A 100 -7.33 -18.86 -11.74
C VAL A 100 -7.29 -19.15 -10.24
N GLY A 101 -8.46 -19.23 -9.59
CA GLY A 101 -8.59 -19.49 -8.16
C GLY A 101 -8.52 -18.24 -7.30
N GLY A 102 -8.38 -18.43 -5.98
CA GLY A 102 -8.36 -17.36 -5.00
C GLY A 102 -7.00 -16.69 -4.84
N LEU A 103 -7.00 -15.58 -4.10
CA LEU A 103 -5.78 -14.83 -3.78
C LEU A 103 -4.73 -15.65 -3.01
N LEU A 104 -5.17 -16.59 -2.15
CA LEU A 104 -4.30 -17.41 -1.29
C LEU A 104 -3.97 -18.78 -1.89
N ASN A 105 -4.83 -19.26 -2.76
CA ASN A 105 -4.82 -20.60 -3.34
C ASN A 105 -5.12 -20.56 -4.84
N PRO A 106 -4.23 -19.99 -5.66
CA PRO A 106 -4.41 -19.98 -7.10
C PRO A 106 -4.32 -21.41 -7.67
N SER A 107 -5.07 -21.67 -8.77
CA SER A 107 -4.99 -22.91 -9.52
C SER A 107 -3.80 -22.86 -10.46
N TYR A 108 -2.72 -23.50 -10.09
CA TYR A 108 -1.51 -23.56 -10.88
C TYR A 108 -1.72 -24.28 -12.24
N GLU A 109 -2.58 -25.28 -12.26
CA GLU A 109 -2.96 -25.99 -13.50
C GLU A 109 -3.65 -25.04 -14.50
N THR A 110 -4.63 -24.28 -14.03
CA THR A 110 -5.31 -23.28 -14.87
C THR A 110 -4.33 -22.22 -15.37
N ILE A 111 -3.41 -21.75 -14.50
CA ILE A 111 -2.38 -20.78 -14.88
C ILE A 111 -1.52 -21.33 -16.03
N ILE A 112 -1.02 -22.55 -15.93
CA ILE A 112 -0.19 -23.19 -16.98
C ILE A 112 -0.98 -23.33 -18.29
N THR A 113 -2.24 -23.75 -18.21
CA THR A 113 -3.11 -23.93 -19.39
C THR A 113 -3.32 -22.60 -20.15
N LEU A 114 -3.35 -21.49 -19.44
CA LEU A 114 -3.50 -20.17 -20.03
C LEU A 114 -2.21 -19.65 -20.70
N LYS A 115 -1.08 -20.33 -20.55
CA LYS A 115 0.23 -19.99 -21.16
C LYS A 115 0.57 -18.49 -21.01
N PRO A 116 0.65 -17.95 -19.78
CA PRO A 116 0.97 -16.57 -19.58
C PRO A 116 2.43 -16.26 -19.93
N ASN A 117 2.68 -15.03 -20.36
CA ASN A 117 4.02 -14.47 -20.48
C ASN A 117 4.31 -13.34 -19.50
N LEU A 118 3.35 -13.05 -18.60
CA LEU A 118 3.54 -12.22 -17.40
C LEU A 118 2.52 -12.62 -16.32
N ILE A 119 3.00 -12.76 -15.08
CA ILE A 119 2.14 -12.92 -13.90
C ILE A 119 2.40 -11.77 -12.95
N ILE A 120 1.35 -11.04 -12.55
CA ILE A 120 1.47 -9.94 -11.56
C ILE A 120 0.81 -10.40 -10.27
N HIS A 121 1.56 -10.34 -9.15
CA HIS A 121 1.13 -10.90 -7.87
C HIS A 121 1.65 -10.09 -6.67
N GLN A 122 1.13 -10.38 -5.47
CA GLN A 122 1.65 -9.78 -4.24
C GLN A 122 2.97 -10.45 -3.81
N PRO A 123 3.96 -9.69 -3.26
CA PRO A 123 5.32 -10.19 -3.01
C PRO A 123 5.40 -11.27 -1.92
N ASN A 124 4.49 -11.26 -0.94
CA ASN A 124 4.58 -12.13 0.25
C ASN A 124 3.99 -13.53 0.07
N LYS A 125 3.93 -14.04 -1.16
CA LYS A 125 3.37 -15.35 -1.49
C LYS A 125 4.46 -16.33 -1.92
N GLN A 126 5.18 -16.90 -0.96
CA GLN A 126 6.31 -17.81 -1.24
C GLN A 126 5.93 -18.94 -2.20
N LYS A 127 4.71 -19.51 -2.09
CA LYS A 127 4.24 -20.57 -3.00
C LYS A 127 4.14 -20.09 -4.46
N ILE A 128 3.63 -18.86 -4.66
CA ILE A 128 3.53 -18.26 -5.99
C ILE A 128 4.91 -17.96 -6.53
N LYS A 129 5.79 -17.37 -5.72
CA LYS A 129 7.17 -17.09 -6.09
C LYS A 129 7.88 -18.37 -6.57
N ASN A 130 7.87 -19.43 -5.79
CA ASN A 130 8.47 -20.71 -6.15
C ASN A 130 7.85 -21.29 -7.45
N PHE A 131 6.54 -21.16 -7.62
CA PHE A 131 5.85 -21.65 -8.81
C PHE A 131 6.31 -20.92 -10.08
N VAL A 132 6.33 -19.59 -10.09
CA VAL A 132 6.73 -18.81 -11.28
C VAL A 132 8.21 -18.97 -11.59
N GLU A 133 9.08 -19.06 -10.56
CA GLU A 133 10.51 -19.31 -10.72
C GLU A 133 10.78 -20.69 -11.34
N ASN A 134 10.11 -21.75 -10.85
CA ASN A 134 10.27 -23.11 -11.37
C ASN A 134 9.83 -23.25 -12.83
N LEU A 135 8.87 -22.45 -13.28
CA LEU A 135 8.37 -22.48 -14.66
C LEU A 135 9.03 -21.42 -15.55
N SER A 136 9.97 -20.65 -15.01
CA SER A 136 10.62 -19.53 -15.72
C SER A 136 9.61 -18.56 -16.36
N ILE A 137 8.46 -18.36 -15.72
CA ILE A 137 7.44 -17.41 -16.17
C ILE A 137 7.82 -16.01 -15.68
N PRO A 138 7.93 -15.01 -16.57
CA PRO A 138 8.11 -13.62 -16.17
C PRO A 138 7.05 -13.19 -15.15
N ASN A 139 7.49 -12.58 -14.05
CA ASN A 139 6.57 -12.20 -13.00
C ASN A 139 6.93 -10.84 -12.40
N LEU A 140 5.93 -10.14 -11.91
CA LEU A 140 6.05 -8.84 -11.27
C LEU A 140 5.41 -8.89 -9.88
N PRO A 141 6.20 -8.97 -8.80
CA PRO A 141 5.70 -8.84 -7.45
C PRO A 141 5.47 -7.35 -7.13
N ILE A 142 4.27 -7.00 -6.68
CA ILE A 142 3.90 -5.62 -6.33
C ILE A 142 3.30 -5.53 -4.94
N SER A 143 3.56 -4.43 -4.24
CA SER A 143 2.98 -4.12 -2.93
C SER A 143 2.05 -2.91 -3.03
N MET A 144 0.89 -2.98 -2.36
CA MET A 144 -0.15 -1.94 -2.40
C MET A 144 -0.72 -1.65 -1.01
N LEU A 145 0.15 -1.49 0.00
CA LEU A 145 -0.27 -1.25 1.39
C LEU A 145 -0.53 0.22 1.70
N SER A 146 0.18 1.12 1.04
CA SER A 146 0.09 2.58 1.20
C SER A 146 -0.11 3.26 -0.16
N PHE A 147 -0.45 4.55 -0.15
CA PHE A 147 -0.52 5.34 -1.40
C PHE A 147 0.78 5.32 -2.19
N ALA A 148 1.90 5.50 -1.50
CA ALA A 148 3.20 5.49 -2.15
C ALA A 148 3.47 4.17 -2.87
N GLU A 149 3.14 3.05 -2.24
CA GLU A 149 3.28 1.74 -2.85
C GLU A 149 2.29 1.51 -3.99
N ILE A 150 1.05 2.02 -3.89
CA ILE A 150 0.05 1.92 -4.96
C ILE A 150 0.50 2.71 -6.19
N TYR A 151 0.99 3.94 -6.02
CA TYR A 151 1.52 4.73 -7.14
C TYR A 151 2.73 4.08 -7.79
N ASN A 152 3.63 3.53 -6.97
CA ASN A 152 4.78 2.78 -7.46
C ASN A 152 4.35 1.55 -8.27
N SER A 153 3.36 0.79 -7.76
CA SER A 153 2.81 -0.38 -8.44
C SER A 153 2.15 -0.01 -9.78
N ILE A 154 1.41 1.11 -9.85
CA ILE A 154 0.84 1.60 -11.12
C ILE A 154 1.96 1.90 -12.11
N LYS A 155 3.04 2.55 -11.66
CA LYS A 155 4.19 2.88 -12.50
C LYS A 155 4.91 1.62 -12.98
N GLU A 156 5.21 0.68 -12.09
CA GLU A 156 5.88 -0.58 -12.40
C GLU A 156 5.05 -1.46 -13.37
N ILE A 157 3.74 -1.54 -13.15
CA ILE A 157 2.83 -2.23 -14.08
C ILE A 157 2.84 -1.53 -15.44
N GLY A 158 2.78 -0.18 -15.46
CA GLY A 158 2.86 0.61 -16.69
C GLY A 158 4.10 0.31 -17.51
N ILE A 159 5.26 0.25 -16.86
CA ILE A 159 6.55 -0.12 -17.49
C ILE A 159 6.49 -1.55 -18.02
N ALA A 160 6.08 -2.52 -17.18
CA ALA A 160 6.05 -3.93 -17.54
C ALA A 160 5.13 -4.26 -18.71
N VAL A 161 4.09 -3.45 -18.95
CA VAL A 161 3.13 -3.65 -20.05
C VAL A 161 3.24 -2.59 -21.16
N HIS A 162 4.28 -1.73 -21.16
CA HIS A 162 4.53 -0.65 -22.11
C HIS A 162 3.32 0.31 -22.22
N ARG A 163 2.88 0.81 -21.06
CA ARG A 163 1.78 1.76 -20.88
C ARG A 163 2.16 2.90 -19.92
N GLU A 164 3.42 3.33 -19.89
CA GLU A 164 3.97 4.31 -18.95
C GLU A 164 3.21 5.62 -18.97
N LYS A 165 2.86 6.10 -20.17
CA LYS A 165 2.10 7.35 -20.33
C LYS A 165 0.73 7.22 -19.64
N ALA A 166 -0.02 6.16 -19.93
CA ALA A 166 -1.34 5.93 -19.33
C ALA A 166 -1.26 5.70 -17.81
N ALA A 167 -0.20 5.04 -17.34
CA ALA A 167 0.06 4.88 -15.91
C ALA A 167 0.30 6.22 -15.21
N ASN A 168 1.10 7.12 -15.80
CA ASN A 168 1.34 8.45 -15.25
C ASN A 168 0.06 9.32 -15.28
N GLU A 169 -0.74 9.25 -16.33
CA GLU A 169 -2.04 9.94 -16.43
C GLU A 169 -3.01 9.45 -15.36
N LEU A 170 -3.04 8.13 -15.09
CA LEU A 170 -3.85 7.54 -14.02
C LEU A 170 -3.40 8.05 -12.64
N ILE A 171 -2.09 8.04 -12.36
CA ILE A 171 -1.54 8.57 -11.11
C ILE A 171 -1.92 10.03 -10.92
N GLN A 172 -1.75 10.86 -11.96
CA GLN A 172 -2.09 12.28 -11.92
C GLN A 172 -3.58 12.48 -11.60
N SER A 173 -4.46 11.75 -12.28
CA SER A 173 -5.90 11.79 -12.01
C SER A 173 -6.26 11.42 -10.58
N MET A 174 -5.56 10.43 -9.99
CA MET A 174 -5.75 10.06 -8.59
C MET A 174 -5.26 11.18 -7.64
N GLN A 175 -4.09 11.77 -7.94
CA GLN A 175 -3.55 12.88 -7.15
C GLN A 175 -4.43 14.11 -7.19
N ASP A 176 -4.97 14.47 -8.35
CA ASP A 176 -5.89 15.60 -8.52
C ASP A 176 -7.14 15.45 -7.65
N LYS A 177 -7.71 14.24 -7.57
CA LYS A 177 -8.85 13.95 -6.69
C LYS A 177 -8.48 14.09 -5.22
N ILE A 178 -7.31 13.60 -4.81
CA ILE A 178 -6.81 13.75 -3.44
C ILE A 178 -6.61 15.23 -3.09
N ASP A 179 -6.01 16.00 -3.99
CA ASP A 179 -5.76 17.42 -3.78
C ASP A 179 -7.05 18.24 -3.72
N PHE A 180 -8.06 17.86 -4.50
CA PHE A 180 -9.40 18.45 -4.39
C PHE A 180 -9.95 18.29 -2.97
N HIS A 181 -9.95 17.06 -2.41
CA HIS A 181 -10.43 16.84 -1.06
C HIS A 181 -9.57 17.52 0.01
N ARG A 182 -8.24 17.54 -0.17
CA ARG A 182 -7.33 18.25 0.74
C ARG A 182 -7.64 19.76 0.80
N LYS A 183 -7.87 20.39 -0.35
CA LYS A 183 -8.25 21.81 -0.42
C LYS A 183 -9.62 22.06 0.23
N ARG A 184 -10.60 21.18 -0.04
CA ARG A 184 -11.96 21.27 0.49
C ARG A 184 -12.01 21.16 2.02
N LEU A 185 -11.10 20.38 2.60
CA LEU A 185 -11.00 20.15 4.04
C LEU A 185 -9.97 21.08 4.72
N ALA A 186 -9.36 22.01 4.00
CA ALA A 186 -8.41 22.96 4.59
C ALA A 186 -9.10 23.82 5.65
N GLY A 187 -8.54 23.85 6.87
CA GLY A 187 -9.12 24.57 8.00
C GLY A 187 -10.26 23.88 8.74
N VAL A 188 -10.73 22.70 8.25
CA VAL A 188 -11.75 21.92 8.95
C VAL A 188 -11.11 21.17 10.13
N SER A 189 -11.72 21.25 11.31
CA SER A 189 -11.22 20.57 12.51
C SER A 189 -11.36 19.07 12.38
N LYS A 190 -10.26 18.32 12.63
CA LYS A 190 -10.27 16.87 12.58
C LYS A 190 -11.12 16.28 13.71
N LYS A 191 -11.93 15.26 13.38
CA LYS A 191 -12.74 14.50 14.36
C LYS A 191 -12.06 13.18 14.70
N SER A 192 -12.14 12.73 15.96
CA SER A 192 -11.59 11.43 16.39
C SER A 192 -12.44 10.28 15.85
N VAL A 193 -11.80 9.34 15.15
CA VAL A 193 -12.49 8.27 14.44
C VAL A 193 -11.90 6.91 14.80
N LEU A 194 -12.74 5.94 15.08
CA LEU A 194 -12.42 4.51 15.04
C LEU A 194 -12.85 3.95 13.68
N LEU A 195 -11.89 3.52 12.89
CA LEU A 195 -12.14 2.84 11.61
C LEU A 195 -11.96 1.32 11.80
N LEU A 196 -12.99 0.55 11.51
CA LEU A 196 -13.04 -0.90 11.69
C LEU A 196 -13.32 -1.63 10.39
N LEU A 197 -12.78 -2.85 10.26
CA LEU A 197 -13.14 -3.80 9.22
C LEU A 197 -14.41 -4.56 9.63
N GLY A 198 -15.47 -4.42 8.87
CA GLY A 198 -16.72 -5.14 9.03
C GLY A 198 -16.69 -6.53 8.37
N ILE A 199 -15.73 -7.37 8.75
CA ILE A 199 -15.47 -8.67 8.10
C ILE A 199 -16.13 -9.87 8.80
N SER A 200 -16.64 -9.69 10.02
CA SER A 200 -17.25 -10.77 10.82
C SER A 200 -18.78 -10.65 10.84
N ASN A 201 -19.48 -11.77 10.72
CA ASN A 201 -20.94 -11.81 10.92
C ASN A 201 -21.35 -11.54 12.37
N ASP A 202 -20.45 -11.79 13.35
CA ASP A 202 -20.60 -11.40 14.74
C ASP A 202 -19.88 -10.07 14.98
N ALA A 203 -20.61 -9.00 14.82
CA ALA A 203 -20.13 -7.61 14.83
C ALA A 203 -19.35 -7.22 16.09
N MET A 204 -19.60 -7.87 17.22
CA MET A 204 -19.06 -7.45 18.52
C MET A 204 -18.06 -8.45 19.10
N ARG A 205 -17.78 -9.55 18.41
CA ARG A 205 -16.87 -10.58 18.93
C ARG A 205 -15.42 -10.25 18.67
N GLU A 206 -15.11 -9.86 17.44
CA GLU A 206 -13.75 -9.54 17.02
C GLU A 206 -13.75 -8.25 16.23
N LEU A 207 -13.18 -7.20 16.83
CA LEU A 207 -13.04 -5.88 16.21
C LEU A 207 -11.64 -5.73 15.66
N TYR A 208 -11.51 -5.59 14.35
CA TYR A 208 -10.24 -5.30 13.70
C TYR A 208 -10.22 -3.86 13.26
N GLY A 209 -9.34 -3.08 13.87
CA GLY A 209 -9.11 -1.69 13.51
C GLY A 209 -8.25 -1.55 12.26
N VAL A 210 -8.28 -0.37 11.68
CA VAL A 210 -7.42 0.01 10.55
C VAL A 210 -6.30 0.90 11.06
N GLY A 211 -5.06 0.42 10.93
CA GLY A 211 -3.87 1.17 11.35
C GLY A 211 -3.55 2.34 10.42
N PRO A 212 -2.81 3.37 10.90
CA PRO A 212 -2.57 4.62 10.17
C PRO A 212 -1.70 4.45 8.93
N LYS A 213 -0.85 3.42 8.89
CA LYS A 213 0.10 3.15 7.79
C LYS A 213 -0.47 2.28 6.67
N THR A 214 -1.80 2.11 6.62
CA THR A 214 -2.49 1.44 5.52
C THR A 214 -3.10 2.49 4.59
N PHE A 215 -3.36 2.13 3.33
CA PHE A 215 -4.05 3.05 2.42
C PHE A 215 -5.41 3.52 2.97
N LEU A 216 -6.14 2.68 3.71
CA LEU A 216 -7.38 3.06 4.38
C LEU A 216 -7.17 4.06 5.53
N GLY A 217 -6.08 3.89 6.31
CA GLY A 217 -5.71 4.83 7.35
C GLY A 217 -5.28 6.19 6.78
N GLU A 218 -4.56 6.18 5.64
CA GLU A 218 -4.20 7.39 4.90
C GLU A 218 -5.44 8.09 4.32
N MET A 219 -6.42 7.31 3.78
CA MET A 219 -7.72 7.84 3.34
C MET A 219 -8.49 8.50 4.46
N LEU A 220 -8.53 7.87 5.64
CA LEU A 220 -9.18 8.44 6.81
C LEU A 220 -8.57 9.79 7.18
N ALA A 221 -7.23 9.89 7.18
CA ALA A 221 -6.52 11.12 7.49
C ALA A 221 -6.79 12.22 6.45
N LEU A 222 -6.86 11.87 5.15
CA LEU A 222 -7.20 12.77 4.05
C LEU A 222 -8.66 13.26 4.12
N ALA A 223 -9.57 12.43 4.64
CA ALA A 223 -10.97 12.78 4.86
C ALA A 223 -11.19 13.60 6.15
N GLY A 224 -10.14 14.06 6.83
CA GLY A 224 -10.23 14.88 8.05
C GLY A 224 -10.47 14.07 9.33
N GLY A 225 -10.28 12.74 9.28
CA GLY A 225 -10.34 11.89 10.48
C GLY A 225 -9.02 11.87 11.25
N LYS A 226 -9.10 11.89 12.58
CA LYS A 226 -7.99 11.57 13.49
C LYS A 226 -8.18 10.13 13.98
N ASN A 227 -7.37 9.21 13.45
CA ASN A 227 -7.44 7.80 13.83
C ASN A 227 -7.08 7.62 15.30
N ILE A 228 -7.95 7.00 16.11
CA ILE A 228 -7.64 6.68 17.52
C ILE A 228 -6.55 5.61 17.67
N LEU A 229 -6.21 4.91 16.57
CA LEU A 229 -5.13 3.92 16.50
C LEU A 229 -3.83 4.54 15.95
N ALA A 230 -3.63 5.85 16.05
CA ALA A 230 -2.50 6.57 15.43
C ALA A 230 -1.12 6.02 15.85
N GLU A 231 -0.98 5.52 17.08
CA GLU A 231 0.29 5.04 17.64
C GLU A 231 0.60 3.57 17.29
N THR A 232 -0.35 2.83 16.66
CA THR A 232 -0.11 1.43 16.34
C THR A 232 0.80 1.26 15.13
N GLN A 233 1.67 0.24 15.19
CA GLN A 233 2.47 -0.19 14.04
C GLN A 233 1.77 -1.30 13.24
N ALA A 234 0.77 -1.95 13.82
CA ALA A 234 0.02 -3.02 13.16
C ALA A 234 -0.91 -2.43 12.09
N GLN A 235 -0.98 -3.11 10.94
CA GLN A 235 -1.85 -2.70 9.83
C GLN A 235 -3.33 -2.87 10.19
N TYR A 236 -3.67 -4.00 10.78
CA TYR A 236 -5.04 -4.36 11.17
C TYR A 236 -5.06 -4.96 12.58
N PRO A 237 -4.88 -4.13 13.62
CA PRO A 237 -4.84 -4.63 15.00
C PRO A 237 -6.22 -5.10 15.46
N LYS A 238 -6.23 -6.12 16.31
CA LYS A 238 -7.41 -6.46 17.11
C LYS A 238 -7.58 -5.39 18.20
N VAL A 239 -8.78 -4.83 18.31
CA VAL A 239 -9.07 -3.72 19.21
C VAL A 239 -9.99 -4.22 20.34
N SER A 240 -9.63 -3.94 21.58
CA SER A 240 -10.46 -4.29 22.72
C SER A 240 -11.59 -3.26 22.93
N LYS A 241 -12.69 -3.71 23.54
CA LYS A 241 -13.82 -2.84 23.85
C LYS A 241 -13.46 -1.82 24.94
N GLU A 242 -12.62 -2.23 25.88
CA GLU A 242 -12.12 -1.38 26.94
C GLU A 242 -11.31 -0.20 26.38
N PHE A 243 -10.45 -0.45 25.40
CA PHE A 243 -9.73 0.60 24.68
C PHE A 243 -10.68 1.56 23.98
N ILE A 244 -11.70 1.05 23.29
CA ILE A 244 -12.68 1.90 22.57
C ILE A 244 -13.49 2.75 23.55
N ILE A 245 -13.87 2.22 24.70
CA ILE A 245 -14.57 2.95 25.76
C ILE A 245 -13.66 4.05 26.32
N HIS A 246 -12.39 3.75 26.57
CA HIS A 246 -11.40 4.72 27.07
C HIS A 246 -11.17 5.87 26.09
N GLU A 247 -10.89 5.57 24.81
CA GLU A 247 -10.64 6.57 23.77
C GLU A 247 -11.90 7.35 23.40
N SER A 248 -13.07 6.74 23.56
CA SER A 248 -14.38 7.35 23.32
C SER A 248 -14.41 8.18 22.02
N PRO A 249 -14.24 7.57 20.84
CA PRO A 249 -14.18 8.29 19.58
C PRO A 249 -15.47 9.07 19.31
N GLU A 250 -15.38 10.16 18.54
CA GLU A 250 -16.53 10.96 18.11
C GLU A 250 -17.32 10.24 17.02
N ILE A 251 -16.65 9.41 16.25
CA ILE A 251 -17.23 8.69 15.10
C ILE A 251 -16.71 7.26 15.10
N ILE A 252 -17.60 6.30 14.80
CA ILE A 252 -17.24 4.92 14.47
C ILE A 252 -17.64 4.67 13.01
N ILE A 253 -16.68 4.21 12.21
CA ILE A 253 -16.91 3.79 10.83
C ILE A 253 -16.53 2.32 10.71
N GLU A 254 -17.48 1.49 10.32
CA GLU A 254 -17.24 0.11 9.90
C GLU A 254 -17.31 0.02 8.39
N ILE A 255 -16.28 -0.54 7.76
CA ILE A 255 -16.18 -0.68 6.31
C ILE A 255 -16.17 -2.14 5.90
N GLY A 256 -16.77 -2.45 4.77
CA GLY A 256 -16.77 -3.81 4.23
C GLY A 256 -17.33 -3.88 2.83
N ARG A 257 -17.35 -5.08 2.27
CA ARG A 257 -18.01 -5.33 0.99
C ARG A 257 -19.52 -5.23 1.16
N THR A 258 -20.22 -4.87 0.10
CA THR A 258 -21.69 -4.73 0.09
C THR A 258 -22.43 -6.02 0.42
N ASP A 259 -21.86 -7.18 0.08
CA ASP A 259 -22.44 -8.50 0.39
C ASP A 259 -22.25 -8.91 1.87
N ILE A 260 -21.37 -8.24 2.59
CA ILE A 260 -21.12 -8.46 4.04
C ILE A 260 -21.86 -7.40 4.87
N LEU A 261 -21.75 -6.13 4.48
CA LEU A 261 -22.45 -5.01 5.12
C LEU A 261 -23.78 -4.74 4.42
N THR A 262 -24.65 -5.75 4.39
CA THR A 262 -26.06 -5.59 3.96
C THR A 262 -26.80 -4.65 4.92
N GLU A 263 -27.95 -4.14 4.54
CA GLU A 263 -28.75 -3.28 5.43
C GLU A 263 -29.10 -4.00 6.74
N GLU A 264 -29.52 -5.27 6.66
CA GLU A 264 -29.81 -6.10 7.84
C GLU A 264 -28.59 -6.25 8.76
N ALA A 265 -27.43 -6.59 8.19
CA ALA A 265 -26.16 -6.70 8.95
C ALA A 265 -25.79 -5.34 9.58
N SER A 266 -25.99 -4.25 8.86
CA SER A 266 -25.69 -2.89 9.33
C SER A 266 -26.58 -2.48 10.51
N VAL A 267 -27.87 -2.80 10.45
CA VAL A 267 -28.82 -2.57 11.57
C VAL A 267 -28.39 -3.37 12.81
N LYS A 268 -28.09 -4.66 12.65
CA LYS A 268 -27.65 -5.53 13.74
C LYS A 268 -26.36 -5.01 14.38
N ARG A 269 -25.42 -4.53 13.57
CA ARG A 269 -24.15 -3.94 14.06
C ARG A 269 -24.38 -2.66 14.85
N ARG A 270 -25.18 -1.74 14.34
CA ARG A 270 -25.59 -0.53 15.08
C ARG A 270 -26.24 -0.86 16.42
N GLN A 271 -27.16 -1.85 16.46
CA GLN A 271 -27.76 -2.32 17.71
C GLN A 271 -26.72 -2.89 18.69
N GLY A 272 -25.72 -3.62 18.19
CA GLY A 272 -24.61 -4.11 19.01
C GLY A 272 -23.84 -2.99 19.73
N TRP A 273 -23.64 -1.86 19.06
CA TRP A 273 -22.98 -0.69 19.63
C TRP A 273 -23.81 0.02 20.71
N GLN A 274 -25.14 -0.04 20.70
CA GLN A 274 -26.01 0.63 21.69
C GLN A 274 -25.73 0.21 23.13
N LYS A 275 -25.11 -0.96 23.34
CA LYS A 275 -24.71 -1.44 24.67
C LYS A 275 -23.57 -0.60 25.29
N PHE A 276 -22.91 0.24 24.51
CA PHE A 276 -21.74 1.05 24.90
C PHE A 276 -22.10 2.55 24.89
N SER A 277 -23.17 2.94 25.56
CA SER A 277 -23.76 4.29 25.55
C SER A 277 -22.83 5.38 26.08
N THR A 278 -21.75 5.03 26.77
CA THR A 278 -20.72 5.97 27.27
C THR A 278 -19.78 6.47 26.17
N ILE A 279 -19.68 5.78 25.03
CA ILE A 279 -18.86 6.17 23.89
C ILE A 279 -19.54 7.35 23.17
N ARG A 280 -18.79 8.44 22.91
CA ARG A 280 -19.34 9.65 22.26
C ARG A 280 -20.05 9.35 20.94
N ALA A 281 -19.46 8.50 20.08
CA ALA A 281 -20.05 8.09 18.83
C ALA A 281 -21.42 7.42 19.00
N VAL A 282 -21.55 6.56 20.04
CA VAL A 282 -22.82 5.86 20.34
C VAL A 282 -23.85 6.84 20.87
N LYS A 283 -23.47 7.68 21.85
CA LYS A 283 -24.32 8.71 22.45
C LYS A 283 -24.88 9.67 21.40
N ASN A 284 -24.07 10.06 20.43
CA ASN A 284 -24.43 11.01 19.38
C ASN A 284 -24.97 10.32 18.10
N GLN A 285 -25.19 9.02 18.11
CA GLN A 285 -25.66 8.23 16.96
C GLN A 285 -24.75 8.35 15.71
N ASN A 286 -23.46 8.57 15.93
CA ASN A 286 -22.48 8.83 14.88
C ASN A 286 -21.69 7.54 14.53
N ILE A 287 -22.45 6.51 14.10
CA ILE A 287 -21.95 5.19 13.73
C ILE A 287 -22.34 4.92 12.28
N HIS A 288 -21.34 4.80 11.42
CA HIS A 288 -21.52 4.64 9.98
C HIS A 288 -21.10 3.25 9.53
N MET A 289 -21.96 2.58 8.75
CA MET A 289 -21.66 1.34 8.04
C MET A 289 -21.50 1.68 6.56
N ILE A 290 -20.28 1.49 6.02
CA ILE A 290 -19.94 1.86 4.64
C ILE A 290 -19.62 0.60 3.86
N GLY A 291 -20.60 0.15 3.06
CA GLY A 291 -20.44 -0.96 2.13
C GLY A 291 -20.09 -0.46 0.73
N ALA A 292 -18.95 -0.93 0.17
CA ALA A 292 -18.62 -0.72 -1.23
C ALA A 292 -17.78 -1.90 -1.75
N ASP A 293 -17.98 -2.28 -3.02
CA ASP A 293 -17.26 -3.40 -3.64
C ASP A 293 -15.76 -3.15 -3.78
N TYR A 294 -15.35 -1.88 -3.81
CA TYR A 294 -13.95 -1.43 -3.94
C TYR A 294 -13.29 -1.01 -2.62
N ILE A 295 -14.01 -0.99 -1.50
CA ILE A 295 -13.53 -0.35 -0.27
C ILE A 295 -12.28 -1.03 0.32
N LEU A 296 -12.09 -2.32 0.05
CA LEU A 296 -10.95 -3.10 0.49
C LEU A 296 -9.95 -3.38 -0.64
N ILE A 297 -10.14 -2.75 -1.80
CA ILE A 297 -9.29 -2.98 -2.98
C ILE A 297 -8.34 -1.80 -3.18
N PRO A 298 -7.02 -1.99 -2.99
CA PRO A 298 -6.03 -0.98 -3.28
C PRO A 298 -5.82 -0.84 -4.79
N GLY A 299 -6.71 -0.13 -5.46
CA GLY A 299 -6.73 0.08 -6.91
C GLY A 299 -7.13 1.51 -7.27
N PRO A 300 -7.31 1.82 -8.56
CA PRO A 300 -7.63 3.19 -9.01
C PRO A 300 -8.89 3.79 -8.38
N ARG A 301 -9.88 2.95 -8.03
CA ARG A 301 -11.14 3.39 -7.42
C ARG A 301 -11.02 3.79 -5.95
N LEU A 302 -9.88 3.52 -5.30
CA LEU A 302 -9.69 3.83 -3.88
C LEU A 302 -9.90 5.32 -3.56
N VAL A 303 -9.63 6.23 -4.50
CA VAL A 303 -9.83 7.67 -4.30
C VAL A 303 -11.30 8.04 -4.06
N ASN A 304 -12.25 7.17 -4.46
CA ASN A 304 -13.67 7.37 -4.19
C ASN A 304 -14.03 7.11 -2.71
N ILE A 305 -13.17 6.38 -1.98
CA ILE A 305 -13.34 6.12 -0.54
C ILE A 305 -13.25 7.42 0.25
N ILE A 306 -12.44 8.39 -0.20
CA ILE A 306 -12.30 9.69 0.48
C ILE A 306 -13.67 10.36 0.60
N GLU A 307 -14.47 10.40 -0.49
CA GLU A 307 -15.79 11.01 -0.46
C GLU A 307 -16.73 10.30 0.50
N LEU A 308 -16.67 8.95 0.57
CA LEU A 308 -17.46 8.19 1.53
C LEU A 308 -17.10 8.55 2.97
N PHE A 309 -15.81 8.69 3.24
CA PHE A 309 -15.33 9.07 4.57
C PHE A 309 -15.64 10.53 4.89
N VAL A 310 -15.50 11.45 3.92
CA VAL A 310 -15.89 12.86 4.10
C VAL A 310 -17.37 12.97 4.46
N LYS A 311 -18.26 12.24 3.78
CA LYS A 311 -19.70 12.21 4.10
C LYS A 311 -19.98 11.72 5.52
N ALA A 312 -19.24 10.75 6.00
CA ALA A 312 -19.39 10.22 7.35
C ALA A 312 -18.80 11.13 8.43
N ILE A 313 -17.65 11.78 8.14
CA ILE A 313 -16.90 12.56 9.12
C ILE A 313 -17.36 14.04 9.11
N HIS A 314 -17.57 14.61 7.93
CA HIS A 314 -17.84 16.02 7.68
C HIS A 314 -19.04 16.19 6.76
N PRO A 315 -20.26 15.77 7.18
CA PRO A 315 -21.47 15.92 6.35
C PRO A 315 -21.76 17.37 5.97
N GLU A 316 -21.32 18.33 6.81
CA GLU A 316 -21.41 19.76 6.56
C GLU A 316 -20.59 20.21 5.33
N VAL A 317 -19.51 19.54 5.02
CA VAL A 317 -18.64 19.84 3.88
C VAL A 317 -19.10 19.04 2.63
N ALA A 318 -19.71 17.88 2.82
CA ALA A 318 -20.10 16.95 1.74
C ALA A 318 -21.17 17.50 0.79
N SER A 319 -21.92 18.54 1.17
CA SER A 319 -23.00 19.12 0.39
C SER A 319 -22.52 19.92 -0.84
N ASP A 320 -21.25 20.33 -0.91
CA ASP A 320 -20.70 20.98 -2.08
C ASP A 320 -20.41 19.94 -3.17
N LYS A 321 -21.18 19.99 -4.27
CA LYS A 321 -21.08 19.05 -5.38
C LYS A 321 -19.66 18.98 -5.93
N SER A 322 -19.06 17.80 -5.86
CA SER A 322 -17.79 17.52 -6.52
C SER A 322 -18.01 17.58 -8.05
N PRO A 323 -17.29 18.43 -8.79
CA PRO A 323 -17.36 18.47 -10.25
C PRO A 323 -16.80 17.20 -10.93
N VAL A 324 -16.30 16.25 -10.14
CA VAL A 324 -15.60 15.04 -10.63
C VAL A 324 -16.54 13.80 -10.67
N ALA A 325 -17.71 13.84 -10.04
CA ALA A 325 -18.66 12.72 -10.07
C ALA A 325 -19.25 12.46 -11.47
N GLU A 326 -19.25 13.46 -12.34
CA GLU A 326 -19.89 13.41 -13.66
C GLU A 326 -19.04 12.79 -14.77
N LYS A 327 -17.73 12.56 -14.55
CA LYS A 327 -16.80 12.02 -15.58
C LYS A 327 -16.43 10.54 -15.45
N VAL A 328 -16.94 9.83 -14.45
CA VAL A 328 -16.64 8.39 -14.23
C VAL A 328 -17.73 7.47 -14.78
N GLU A 329 -18.85 8.02 -15.23
CA GLU A 329 -19.85 7.26 -15.99
C GLU A 329 -19.44 7.19 -17.47
N HIS A 330 -18.89 6.04 -17.84
CA HIS A 330 -18.58 5.52 -19.17
C HIS A 330 -17.40 6.16 -19.93
N PRO A 331 -16.29 5.44 -20.13
CA PRO A 331 -15.58 5.55 -21.40
C PRO A 331 -16.57 5.02 -22.47
N ARG A 332 -16.94 5.89 -23.39
CA ARG A 332 -17.75 5.52 -24.56
C ARG A 332 -17.10 4.32 -25.26
N GLN A 333 -17.95 3.40 -25.66
CA GLN A 333 -17.76 2.14 -26.37
C GLN A 333 -16.70 2.20 -27.47
#